data_6096db904fb2ddbe9fc1272e967c03e8
#
_entry.id   6096db904fb2ddbe9fc1272e967c03e8
#
_cell.length_a   1.000
_cell.length_b   1.000
_cell.length_c   1.000
_cell.angle_alpha   90.00
_cell.angle_beta   90.00
_cell.angle_gamma   90.00
#
_symmetry.space_group_name_H-M   'P 1'
#
loop_
_entity.id
_entity.type
_entity.pdbx_description
1 polymer ?
#
loop_
_entity_poly.entity_id
_entity_poly.type
_entity_poly.pdbx_seq_one_letter_code
_entity_poly.pdbx_strand_id
1 'polypeptide(L)'
;MRRLKNSVQVLMFFLAVGVLNQFCTAESNSSLEDAARIRATDAVIALGMQVRKTALDCSHFVNSLFQQAGLYYKYAPSVALYRGTSAFRRVYRPQPGDLIVWPGHVGIVVDPEHTTFISALRRGVRISSYTSRYWRRRGHARFLRYRFSPSDSPFVWQSSISDGAHESFTNPAAQ
;
A
#
# COMPACT_ATOMS: atom_id res chain seq x y z
N MET A 1 -31.25 -15.87 49.09
CA MET A 1 -30.62 -14.66 48.59
C MET A 1 -29.12 -14.79 48.19
N ARG A 2 -28.38 -15.82 48.62
CA ARG A 2 -26.94 -16.02 48.27
C ARG A 2 -26.71 -16.55 46.83
N ARG A 3 -27.62 -17.28 46.22
CA ARG A 3 -27.43 -17.87 44.89
C ARG A 3 -27.53 -16.90 43.72
N LEU A 4 -28.29 -15.78 43.84
CA LEU A 4 -28.40 -14.78 42.77
C LEU A 4 -27.14 -13.93 42.61
N LYS A 5 -26.41 -13.67 43.70
CA LYS A 5 -25.18 -12.84 43.64
C LYS A 5 -24.07 -13.52 42.83
N ASN A 6 -23.94 -14.85 42.90
CA ASN A 6 -22.91 -15.59 42.17
C ASN A 6 -23.16 -15.61 40.67
N SER A 7 -24.41 -15.69 40.22
CA SER A 7 -24.76 -15.69 38.77
C SER A 7 -24.45 -14.35 38.10
N VAL A 8 -24.71 -13.25 38.79
CA VAL A 8 -24.41 -11.90 38.24
C VAL A 8 -22.90 -11.67 38.17
N GLN A 9 -22.14 -12.14 39.15
CA GLN A 9 -20.69 -11.99 39.18
C GLN A 9 -19.99 -12.82 38.10
N VAL A 10 -20.48 -14.03 37.82
CA VAL A 10 -19.98 -14.87 36.74
C VAL A 10 -20.30 -14.24 35.36
N LEU A 11 -21.52 -13.73 35.19
CA LEU A 11 -21.91 -13.06 33.92
C LEU A 11 -21.08 -11.81 33.64
N MET A 12 -20.80 -11.01 34.67
CA MET A 12 -19.94 -9.81 34.54
C MET A 12 -18.48 -10.18 34.19
N PHE A 13 -17.98 -11.30 34.71
CA PHE A 13 -16.64 -11.79 34.40
C PHE A 13 -16.51 -12.26 32.94
N PHE A 14 -17.50 -12.96 32.42
CA PHE A 14 -17.53 -13.39 31.01
C PHE A 14 -17.66 -12.22 30.04
N LEU A 15 -18.44 -11.17 30.38
CA LEU A 15 -18.54 -9.95 29.59
C LEU A 15 -17.21 -9.18 29.59
N ALA A 16 -16.52 -9.09 30.72
CA ALA A 16 -15.22 -8.40 30.80
C ALA A 16 -14.12 -9.12 29.98
N VAL A 17 -14.07 -10.45 30.04
CA VAL A 17 -13.10 -11.24 29.28
C VAL A 17 -13.38 -11.18 27.77
N GLY A 18 -14.66 -11.18 27.36
CA GLY A 18 -15.04 -11.03 25.94
C GLY A 18 -14.62 -9.69 25.35
N VAL A 19 -14.74 -8.61 26.11
CA VAL A 19 -14.35 -7.26 25.67
C VAL A 19 -12.82 -7.14 25.58
N LEU A 20 -12.06 -7.70 26.54
CA LEU A 20 -10.59 -7.69 26.47
C LEU A 20 -10.05 -8.46 25.24
N ASN A 21 -10.63 -9.60 24.90
CA ASN A 21 -10.21 -10.35 23.73
C ASN A 21 -10.45 -9.59 22.41
N GLN A 22 -11.54 -8.82 22.30
CA GLN A 22 -11.81 -8.03 21.11
C GLN A 22 -10.83 -6.86 20.93
N PHE A 23 -10.39 -6.22 22.01
CA PHE A 23 -9.37 -5.16 21.93
C PHE A 23 -8.00 -5.71 21.51
N CYS A 24 -7.59 -6.86 22.02
CA CYS A 24 -6.29 -7.46 21.70
C CYS A 24 -6.17 -7.89 20.23
N THR A 25 -7.26 -8.38 19.62
CA THR A 25 -7.27 -8.79 18.20
C THR A 25 -7.29 -7.60 17.24
N ALA A 26 -7.94 -6.50 17.60
CA ALA A 26 -7.99 -5.29 16.78
C ALA A 26 -6.62 -4.58 16.69
N GLU A 27 -5.87 -4.51 17.76
CA GLU A 27 -4.52 -3.93 17.76
C GLU A 27 -3.51 -4.76 16.97
N SER A 28 -3.62 -6.09 17.03
CA SER A 28 -2.76 -6.99 16.27
C SER A 28 -2.98 -6.86 14.76
N ASN A 29 -4.23 -6.73 14.32
CA ASN A 29 -4.55 -6.58 12.90
C ASN A 29 -4.07 -5.25 12.33
N SER A 30 -4.24 -4.14 13.05
CA SER A 30 -3.77 -2.83 12.60
C SER A 30 -2.25 -2.77 12.45
N SER A 31 -1.50 -3.41 13.33
CA SER A 31 -0.05 -3.46 13.25
C SER A 31 0.45 -4.30 12.06
N LEU A 32 -0.24 -5.38 11.73
CA LEU A 32 0.09 -6.22 10.56
C LEU A 32 -0.21 -5.50 9.24
N GLU A 33 -1.34 -4.78 9.17
CA GLU A 33 -1.69 -3.97 8.01
C GLU A 33 -0.69 -2.82 7.79
N ASP A 34 -0.27 -2.15 8.86
CA ASP A 34 0.76 -1.11 8.78
C ASP A 34 2.11 -1.67 8.33
N ALA A 35 2.51 -2.84 8.84
CA ALA A 35 3.73 -3.50 8.40
C ALA A 35 3.67 -3.96 6.93
N ALA A 36 2.53 -4.46 6.48
CA ALA A 36 2.31 -4.83 5.07
C ALA A 36 2.39 -3.60 4.16
N ARG A 37 1.79 -2.50 4.56
CA ARG A 37 1.84 -1.23 3.84
C ARG A 37 3.28 -0.72 3.71
N ILE A 38 4.06 -0.73 4.80
CA ILE A 38 5.46 -0.30 4.79
C ILE A 38 6.26 -1.16 3.82
N ARG A 39 6.15 -2.49 3.89
CA ARG A 39 6.86 -3.40 2.98
C ARG A 39 6.51 -3.15 1.51
N ALA A 40 5.24 -2.94 1.20
CA ALA A 40 4.81 -2.68 -0.18
C ALA A 40 5.35 -1.34 -0.69
N THR A 41 5.35 -0.29 0.12
CA THR A 41 5.93 1.01 -0.28
C THR A 41 7.44 0.95 -0.42
N ASP A 42 8.14 0.23 0.46
CA ASP A 42 9.58 0.00 0.35
C ASP A 42 9.91 -0.78 -0.93
N ALA A 43 9.10 -1.76 -1.30
CA ALA A 43 9.25 -2.51 -2.56
C ALA A 43 9.10 -1.60 -3.78
N VAL A 44 8.12 -0.69 -3.80
CA VAL A 44 7.96 0.30 -4.89
C VAL A 44 9.22 1.16 -5.06
N ILE A 45 9.78 1.65 -3.95
CA ILE A 45 11.00 2.46 -3.97
C ILE A 45 12.19 1.62 -4.44
N ALA A 46 12.39 0.43 -3.86
CA ALA A 46 13.50 -0.45 -4.18
C ALA A 46 13.51 -0.84 -5.67
N LEU A 47 12.34 -1.19 -6.23
CA LEU A 47 12.17 -1.46 -7.66
C LEU A 47 12.55 -0.23 -8.50
N GLY A 48 12.07 0.95 -8.13
CA GLY A 48 12.37 2.19 -8.83
C GLY A 48 13.87 2.52 -8.83
N MET A 49 14.56 2.28 -7.72
CA MET A 49 15.99 2.52 -7.56
C MET A 49 16.88 1.63 -8.44
N GLN A 50 16.39 0.45 -8.83
CA GLN A 50 17.10 -0.48 -9.71
C GLN A 50 17.02 -0.06 -11.18
N VAL A 51 16.03 0.72 -11.57
CA VAL A 51 15.81 1.11 -12.97
C VAL A 51 16.69 2.31 -13.32
N ARG A 52 17.58 2.17 -14.30
CA ARG A 52 18.43 3.27 -14.82
C ARG A 52 17.83 3.94 -16.04
N LYS A 53 17.20 3.13 -16.93
CA LYS A 53 16.57 3.61 -18.15
C LYS A 53 15.22 2.89 -18.33
N THR A 54 14.25 3.57 -18.90
CA THR A 54 12.96 3.02 -19.26
C THR A 54 12.44 3.72 -20.51
N ALA A 55 11.70 3.00 -21.33
CA ALA A 55 10.92 3.56 -22.44
C ALA A 55 9.57 4.11 -21.99
N LEU A 56 9.17 3.83 -20.75
CA LEU A 56 7.90 4.30 -20.17
C LEU A 56 7.97 5.79 -19.84
N ASP A 57 6.87 6.49 -20.04
CA ASP A 57 6.71 7.83 -19.46
C ASP A 57 6.58 7.78 -17.93
N CYS A 58 6.56 8.95 -17.29
CA CYS A 58 6.54 9.05 -15.84
C CYS A 58 5.32 8.35 -15.20
N SER A 59 4.15 8.40 -15.84
CA SER A 59 2.91 7.83 -15.32
C SER A 59 2.88 6.31 -15.46
N HIS A 60 3.30 5.80 -16.61
CA HIS A 60 3.42 4.36 -16.84
C HIS A 60 4.52 3.74 -15.99
N PHE A 61 5.65 4.44 -15.81
CA PHE A 61 6.73 4.01 -14.93
C PHE A 61 6.23 3.83 -13.50
N VAL A 62 5.57 4.84 -12.94
CA VAL A 62 5.02 4.76 -11.59
C VAL A 62 3.98 3.64 -11.48
N ASN A 63 3.06 3.54 -12.43
CA ASN A 63 2.04 2.48 -12.42
C ASN A 63 2.68 1.09 -12.46
N SER A 64 3.72 0.87 -13.29
CA SER A 64 4.39 -0.42 -13.38
C SER A 64 5.11 -0.81 -12.07
N LEU A 65 5.72 0.14 -11.36
CA LEU A 65 6.36 -0.11 -10.07
C LEU A 65 5.34 -0.52 -9.00
N PHE A 66 4.21 0.16 -8.95
CA PHE A 66 3.13 -0.19 -8.04
C PHE A 66 2.59 -1.59 -8.33
N GLN A 67 2.33 -1.93 -9.60
CA GLN A 67 1.88 -3.27 -9.99
C GLN A 67 2.89 -4.36 -9.60
N GLN A 68 4.19 -4.13 -9.84
CA GLN A 68 5.24 -5.06 -9.46
C GLN A 68 5.36 -5.25 -7.95
N ALA A 69 5.01 -4.23 -7.16
CA ALA A 69 4.95 -4.30 -5.71
C ALA A 69 3.62 -4.88 -5.17
N GLY A 70 2.72 -5.36 -6.05
CA GLY A 70 1.42 -5.90 -5.68
C GLY A 70 0.34 -4.85 -5.36
N LEU A 71 0.59 -3.58 -5.67
CA LEU A 71 -0.32 -2.47 -5.43
C LEU A 71 -1.02 -2.08 -6.74
N TYR A 72 -2.26 -2.50 -6.90
CA TYR A 72 -2.97 -2.33 -8.17
C TYR A 72 -3.87 -1.10 -8.14
N TYR A 73 -3.75 -0.27 -9.18
CA TYR A 73 -4.69 0.80 -9.45
C TYR A 73 -4.87 0.96 -10.96
N LYS A 74 -6.06 1.41 -11.36
CA LYS A 74 -6.34 1.72 -12.75
C LYS A 74 -5.39 2.81 -13.23
N TYR A 75 -4.65 2.56 -14.31
CA TYR A 75 -3.74 3.54 -14.89
C TYR A 75 -4.40 4.92 -15.02
N ALA A 76 -3.65 5.94 -14.65
CA ALA A 76 -4.06 7.33 -14.75
C ALA A 76 -2.85 8.21 -15.12
N PRO A 77 -2.99 9.07 -16.15
CA PRO A 77 -1.94 10.03 -16.50
C PRO A 77 -1.76 11.06 -15.38
N SER A 78 -0.59 11.70 -15.33
CA SER A 78 -0.24 12.65 -14.25
C SER A 78 -1.27 13.78 -14.03
N VAL A 79 -1.94 14.23 -15.09
CA VAL A 79 -3.02 15.24 -14.97
C VAL A 79 -4.22 14.69 -14.23
N ALA A 80 -4.60 13.44 -14.48
CA ALA A 80 -5.71 12.79 -13.77
C ALA A 80 -5.34 12.50 -12.31
N LEU A 81 -4.12 12.01 -12.04
CA LEU A 81 -3.59 11.88 -10.68
C LEU A 81 -3.61 13.21 -9.94
N TYR A 82 -3.18 14.29 -10.59
CA TYR A 82 -3.19 15.63 -9.98
C TYR A 82 -4.61 16.10 -9.61
N ARG A 83 -5.61 15.79 -10.42
CA ARG A 83 -7.03 16.12 -10.14
C ARG A 83 -7.59 15.28 -9.01
N GLY A 84 -7.11 14.06 -8.85
CA GLY A 84 -7.52 13.08 -7.86
C GLY A 84 -8.12 11.82 -8.48
N THR A 85 -7.84 10.68 -7.86
CA THR A 85 -8.38 9.36 -8.22
C THR A 85 -8.80 8.63 -6.96
N SER A 86 -9.66 7.63 -7.08
CA SER A 86 -10.14 6.84 -5.93
C SER A 86 -9.02 6.05 -5.24
N ALA A 87 -8.00 5.63 -6.01
CA ALA A 87 -6.88 4.83 -5.48
C ALA A 87 -5.95 5.60 -4.54
N PHE A 88 -6.01 6.93 -4.56
CA PHE A 88 -5.11 7.75 -3.76
C PHE A 88 -5.87 8.78 -2.93
N ARG A 89 -5.30 9.14 -1.78
CA ARG A 89 -5.75 10.29 -0.98
C ARG A 89 -4.69 11.38 -0.96
N ARG A 90 -5.09 12.62 -0.99
CA ARG A 90 -4.16 13.75 -0.85
C ARG A 90 -3.61 13.81 0.57
N VAL A 91 -2.31 14.08 0.68
CA VAL A 91 -1.61 14.29 1.95
C VAL A 91 -0.78 15.56 1.91
N TYR A 92 -0.52 16.14 3.08
CA TYR A 92 0.28 17.36 3.23
C TYR A 92 1.66 17.08 3.85
N ARG A 93 1.79 15.93 4.51
CA ARG A 93 3.06 15.42 5.04
C ARG A 93 3.41 14.15 4.28
N PRO A 94 4.28 14.25 3.26
CA PRO A 94 4.65 13.09 2.46
C PRO A 94 5.44 12.09 3.29
N GLN A 95 5.31 10.82 2.92
CA GLN A 95 6.09 9.70 3.43
C GLN A 95 6.77 8.99 2.25
N PRO A 96 7.81 8.18 2.49
CA PRO A 96 8.36 7.31 1.47
C PRO A 96 7.25 6.49 0.79
N GLY A 97 7.31 6.36 -0.56
CA GLY A 97 6.31 5.69 -1.36
C GLY A 97 5.09 6.51 -1.76
N ASP A 98 4.87 7.69 -1.19
CA ASP A 98 3.84 8.61 -1.68
C ASP A 98 4.18 9.11 -3.09
N LEU A 99 3.15 9.34 -3.90
CA LEU A 99 3.35 10.03 -5.17
C LEU A 99 3.55 11.53 -4.96
N ILE A 100 4.45 12.10 -5.73
CA ILE A 100 4.54 13.54 -5.93
C ILE A 100 4.12 13.86 -7.35
N VAL A 101 3.13 14.74 -7.51
CA VAL A 101 2.44 14.96 -8.78
C VAL A 101 2.37 16.45 -9.11
N TRP A 102 2.75 16.80 -10.33
CA TRP A 102 2.50 18.07 -10.99
C TRP A 102 1.60 17.84 -12.22
N PRO A 103 0.93 18.86 -12.73
CA PRO A 103 0.34 18.77 -14.06
C PRO A 103 1.43 18.42 -15.09
N GLY A 104 1.33 17.24 -15.71
CA GLY A 104 2.31 16.76 -16.71
C GLY A 104 3.53 16.02 -16.15
N HIS A 105 3.61 15.73 -14.84
CA HIS A 105 4.67 14.88 -14.29
C HIS A 105 4.26 14.19 -12.99
N VAL A 106 4.82 13.00 -12.76
CA VAL A 106 4.65 12.24 -11.51
C VAL A 106 5.94 11.50 -11.16
N GLY A 107 6.19 11.35 -9.87
CA GLY A 107 7.27 10.54 -9.30
C GLY A 107 6.86 9.95 -7.96
N ILE A 108 7.76 9.22 -7.33
CA ILE A 108 7.60 8.56 -6.04
C ILE A 108 8.55 9.20 -5.05
N VAL A 109 8.03 9.65 -3.91
CA VAL A 109 8.85 10.20 -2.80
C VAL A 109 9.74 9.09 -2.27
N VAL A 110 11.03 9.33 -2.21
CA VAL A 110 12.03 8.41 -1.65
C VAL A 110 12.36 8.81 -0.23
N ASP A 111 12.70 10.06 -0.04
CA ASP A 111 13.09 10.61 1.26
C ASP A 111 12.48 12.01 1.43
N PRO A 112 11.46 12.15 2.28
CA PRO A 112 10.81 13.42 2.53
C PRO A 112 11.67 14.39 3.34
N GLU A 113 12.60 13.91 4.18
CA GLU A 113 13.49 14.76 4.97
C GLU A 113 14.48 15.48 4.06
N HIS A 114 15.06 14.76 3.09
CA HIS A 114 15.94 15.32 2.06
C HIS A 114 15.18 15.81 0.82
N THR A 115 13.86 15.83 0.87
CA THR A 115 12.98 16.29 -0.20
C THR A 115 13.20 15.59 -1.54
N THR A 116 13.58 14.30 -1.54
CA THR A 116 13.93 13.58 -2.75
C THR A 116 12.79 12.68 -3.25
N PHE A 117 12.77 12.51 -4.57
CA PHE A 117 11.84 11.65 -5.26
C PHE A 117 12.49 11.03 -6.50
N ILE A 118 12.00 9.87 -6.93
CA ILE A 118 12.43 9.19 -8.14
C ILE A 118 11.37 9.32 -9.23
N SER A 119 11.79 9.54 -10.47
CA SER A 119 10.88 9.60 -11.62
C SER A 119 11.57 9.26 -12.95
N ALA A 120 10.78 8.83 -13.93
CA ALA A 120 11.23 8.67 -15.30
C ALA A 120 11.26 10.02 -16.03
N LEU A 121 12.42 10.35 -16.57
CA LEU A 121 12.69 11.55 -17.38
C LEU A 121 13.18 11.14 -18.76
N ARG A 122 13.22 12.08 -19.72
CA ARG A 122 13.72 11.80 -21.09
C ARG A 122 15.10 11.14 -21.16
N ARG A 123 15.96 11.39 -20.17
CA ARG A 123 17.33 10.84 -20.10
C ARG A 123 17.45 9.64 -19.15
N GLY A 124 16.36 9.01 -18.79
CA GLY A 124 16.29 7.85 -17.87
C GLY A 124 15.72 8.20 -16.51
N VAL A 125 15.73 7.21 -15.63
CA VAL A 125 15.21 7.34 -14.26
C VAL A 125 16.22 8.13 -13.41
N ARG A 126 15.73 9.09 -12.63
CA ARG A 126 16.56 9.98 -11.80
C ARG A 126 15.92 10.23 -10.45
N ILE A 127 16.78 10.37 -9.44
CA ILE A 127 16.44 10.99 -8.17
C ILE A 127 16.65 12.49 -8.29
N SER A 128 15.69 13.25 -7.79
CA SER A 128 15.71 14.73 -7.83
C SER A 128 15.14 15.27 -6.52
N SER A 129 15.58 16.49 -6.12
CA SER A 129 14.93 17.21 -5.03
C SER A 129 13.73 17.99 -5.57
N TYR A 130 12.55 17.78 -4.98
CA TYR A 130 11.33 18.50 -5.38
C TYR A 130 11.32 19.97 -4.94
N THR A 131 12.25 20.37 -4.07
CA THR A 131 12.49 21.78 -3.70
C THR A 131 13.53 22.46 -4.58
N SER A 132 14.13 21.76 -5.55
CA SER A 132 15.05 22.38 -6.50
C SER A 132 14.35 23.44 -7.36
N ARG A 133 15.13 24.42 -7.86
CA ARG A 133 14.63 25.52 -8.69
C ARG A 133 13.82 25.03 -9.91
N TYR A 134 14.25 23.93 -10.53
CA TYR A 134 13.57 23.35 -11.69
C TYR A 134 12.16 22.87 -11.32
N TRP A 135 12.02 22.11 -10.25
CA TRP A 135 10.74 21.52 -9.85
C TRP A 135 9.78 22.56 -9.25
N ARG A 136 10.29 23.54 -8.51
CA ARG A 136 9.47 24.66 -8.01
C ARG A 136 8.85 25.50 -9.13
N ARG A 137 9.54 25.67 -10.26
CA ARG A 137 9.01 26.38 -11.44
C ARG A 137 7.88 25.66 -12.16
N ARG A 138 7.67 24.37 -11.90
CA ARG A 138 6.54 23.59 -12.44
C ARG A 138 5.22 23.84 -11.71
N GLY A 139 5.22 24.67 -10.69
CA GLY A 139 4.06 24.99 -9.86
C GLY A 139 3.96 24.10 -8.61
N HIS A 140 2.80 24.14 -7.98
CA HIS A 140 2.57 23.42 -6.74
C HIS A 140 2.43 21.93 -6.98
N ALA A 141 3.30 21.12 -6.36
CA ALA A 141 3.15 19.69 -6.32
C ALA A 141 1.99 19.28 -5.37
N ARG A 142 1.38 18.15 -5.64
CA ARG A 142 0.47 17.47 -4.73
C ARG A 142 1.09 16.15 -4.32
N PHE A 143 0.98 15.84 -3.02
CA PHE A 143 1.38 14.52 -2.51
C PHE A 143 0.15 13.64 -2.38
N LEU A 144 0.25 12.40 -2.87
CA LEU A 144 -0.85 11.46 -2.91
C LEU A 144 -0.38 10.14 -2.29
N ARG A 145 -1.13 9.64 -1.31
CA ARG A 145 -0.87 8.36 -0.65
C ARG A 145 -1.81 7.30 -1.17
N TYR A 146 -1.27 6.13 -1.50
CA TYR A 146 -2.06 4.99 -1.91
C TYR A 146 -3.04 4.58 -0.81
N ARG A 147 -4.27 4.24 -1.19
CA ARG A 147 -5.30 3.71 -0.30
C ARG A 147 -5.19 2.19 -0.31
N PHE A 148 -4.54 1.66 0.69
CA PHE A 148 -4.48 0.21 0.86
C PHE A 148 -5.89 -0.34 1.08
N SER A 149 -6.17 -1.46 0.41
CA SER A 149 -7.34 -2.30 0.64
C SER A 149 -6.88 -3.58 1.37
N PRO A 150 -7.71 -4.21 2.18
CA PRO A 150 -7.41 -5.51 2.76
C PRO A 150 -7.03 -6.56 1.70
N SER A 151 -7.55 -6.44 0.47
CA SER A 151 -7.21 -7.29 -0.68
C SER A 151 -5.77 -7.08 -1.22
N ASP A 152 -5.11 -5.97 -0.88
CA ASP A 152 -3.73 -5.69 -1.30
C ASP A 152 -2.70 -6.37 -0.39
N SER A 153 -3.14 -7.07 0.67
CA SER A 153 -2.25 -7.79 1.57
C SER A 153 -1.79 -9.10 0.93
N PRO A 154 -0.48 -9.33 0.75
CA PRO A 154 0.04 -10.59 0.22
C PRO A 154 -0.31 -11.82 1.08
N PHE A 155 -0.76 -11.60 2.30
CA PHE A 155 -1.16 -12.67 3.23
C PHE A 155 -2.51 -13.32 2.87
N VAL A 156 -3.41 -12.62 2.16
CA VAL A 156 -4.73 -13.15 1.78
C VAL A 156 -4.60 -14.25 0.71
N TRP A 157 -3.57 -14.19 -0.15
CA TRP A 157 -3.35 -15.19 -1.20
C TRP A 157 -2.86 -16.54 -0.68
N GLN A 158 -2.16 -16.57 0.46
CA GLN A 158 -1.67 -17.83 1.03
C GLN A 158 -2.75 -18.65 1.73
N SER A 159 -3.76 -18.02 2.32
CA SER A 159 -4.87 -18.74 2.94
C SER A 159 -5.83 -19.35 1.93
N SER A 160 -5.94 -18.78 0.73
CA SER A 160 -6.81 -19.33 -0.34
C SER A 160 -6.20 -20.54 -1.07
N ILE A 161 -4.89 -20.75 -0.95
CA ILE A 161 -4.21 -21.89 -1.58
C ILE A 161 -4.23 -23.13 -0.67
N SER A 162 -4.33 -22.96 0.65
CA SER A 162 -4.33 -24.07 1.60
C SER A 162 -5.67 -24.80 1.73
N ASP A 163 -6.78 -24.16 1.36
CA ASP A 163 -8.12 -24.79 1.45
C ASP A 163 -8.56 -25.52 0.17
N GLY A 164 -7.76 -25.47 -0.92
CA GLY A 164 -8.07 -26.09 -2.21
C GLY A 164 -7.39 -27.44 -2.52
N ALA A 165 -6.56 -27.98 -1.64
CA ALA A 165 -5.73 -29.16 -1.91
C ALA A 165 -6.26 -30.44 -1.26
N HIS A 166 -7.55 -30.76 -1.43
CA HIS A 166 -8.06 -32.08 -1.14
C HIS A 166 -9.17 -32.47 -2.13
N GLU A 167 -8.87 -32.42 -3.42
CA GLU A 167 -9.63 -33.19 -4.40
C GLU A 167 -8.77 -34.32 -4.92
N SER A 168 -9.12 -35.49 -4.49
CA SER A 168 -8.58 -36.81 -4.86
C SER A 168 -8.64 -36.97 -6.38
N PHE A 169 -7.51 -36.96 -7.05
CA PHE A 169 -7.37 -37.46 -8.42
C PHE A 169 -7.49 -38.98 -8.38
N THR A 170 -8.70 -39.52 -8.58
CA THR A 170 -8.89 -40.89 -8.97
C THR A 170 -8.58 -41.03 -10.46
N ASN A 171 -7.51 -41.72 -10.77
CA ASN A 171 -7.07 -42.07 -12.11
C ASN A 171 -7.94 -43.19 -12.68
N PRO A 172 -8.71 -43.04 -13.79
CA PRO A 172 -9.40 -44.13 -14.48
C PRO A 172 -8.59 -44.57 -15.71
N ALA A 173 -7.58 -45.41 -15.52
CA ALA A 173 -6.98 -46.13 -16.62
C ALA A 173 -6.38 -47.45 -16.12
N ALA A 174 -7.25 -48.47 -15.95
CA ALA A 174 -6.85 -49.87 -15.96
C ALA A 174 -8.08 -50.69 -16.32
N GLN A 175 -8.37 -50.83 -17.61
CA GLN A 175 -8.96 -52.02 -18.27
C GLN A 175 -8.61 -51.96 -19.75
#